data_555dc19c93f356c8f5fa95b44431a7f8
#
_entry.id   555dc19c93f356c8f5fa95b44431a7f8
#
_cell.length_a   1.000
_cell.length_b   1.000
_cell.length_c   1.000
_cell.angle_alpha   90.00
_cell.angle_beta   90.00
_cell.angle_gamma   90.00
#
_symmetry.space_group_name_H-M   'P 1'
#
loop_
_entity.id
_entity.type
_entity.pdbx_description
1 polymer ?
#
loop_
_entity_poly.entity_id
_entity_poly.type
_entity_poly.pdbx_seq_one_letter_code
_entity_poly.pdbx_strand_id
1 'polypeptide(L)'
;MQGGLASEPQLVTAATSQQTTARPGATGRVVVTGVAGFIGSHRAEVLVGQGVDVVGVDRRCPSWDAPAADNLAGLIGQPGFRLLAADLGEADLLAWLRGVQIMYHFAGAAGVRPSWGVRFAPYMASNLLATQRVLEACVAAAVPRLVLASSSSVYGQSCGRPCREDDPTRPVSPYGVTKLTAERLALAYALRPRACTSVVALRCFTVYGPRQRPDMAISRLLRAALTGQPVRLYGDGSQQRDFTYVDDAVAAAVAAAAVSAYAEVVNVRGGRSVALREVVRVVGEVTGRSVPLLDGVDRPGDVHQTQADLTRAAALLGYRPTVGLAEGIGRQWAWMTCPARSARTRWEAAMMSRGP
;
A
#
# COMPACT_ATOMS: atom_id res chain seq x y z
N MET A 1 -9.93 37.74 15.15
CA MET A 1 -8.94 37.32 14.13
C MET A 1 -7.81 36.64 14.87
N GLN A 2 -7.87 35.32 15.01
CA GLN A 2 -6.76 34.54 15.55
C GLN A 2 -6.20 33.76 14.39
N GLY A 3 -4.96 34.13 13.96
CA GLY A 3 -4.23 33.43 12.94
C GLY A 3 -3.79 32.07 13.48
N GLY A 4 -4.30 31.01 12.88
CA GLY A 4 -3.83 29.66 13.13
C GLY A 4 -2.40 29.52 12.59
N LEU A 5 -1.46 29.32 13.48
CA LEU A 5 -0.09 28.95 13.14
C LEU A 5 -0.13 27.56 12.47
N ALA A 6 0.29 27.50 11.21
CA ALA A 6 0.55 26.22 10.55
C ALA A 6 1.60 25.46 11.37
N SER A 7 1.25 24.26 11.83
CA SER A 7 2.17 23.42 12.59
C SER A 7 3.36 23.04 11.71
N GLU A 8 4.57 23.42 12.11
CA GLU A 8 5.79 22.97 11.45
C GLU A 8 5.91 21.44 11.53
N PRO A 9 6.31 20.79 10.43
CA PRO A 9 6.50 19.34 10.42
C PRO A 9 7.64 18.95 11.35
N GLN A 10 7.37 18.07 12.32
CA GLN A 10 8.41 17.55 13.21
C GLN A 10 9.36 16.63 12.45
N LEU A 11 10.63 17.02 12.34
CA LEU A 11 11.73 16.20 11.86
C LEU A 11 12.15 15.23 12.99
N VAL A 12 11.90 13.95 12.79
CA VAL A 12 12.44 12.92 13.69
C VAL A 12 13.81 12.52 13.16
N THR A 13 14.85 13.24 13.60
CA THR A 13 16.25 12.87 13.36
C THR A 13 16.80 12.20 14.60
N ALA A 14 17.35 10.99 14.45
CA ALA A 14 18.26 10.46 15.45
C ALA A 14 19.53 11.33 15.41
N ALA A 15 19.81 12.04 16.50
CA ALA A 15 20.96 12.90 16.60
C ALA A 15 22.25 12.06 16.59
N THR A 16 22.95 12.04 15.49
CA THR A 16 24.40 11.79 15.44
C THR A 16 24.97 12.53 14.24
N SER A 17 25.67 13.60 14.51
CA SER A 17 26.48 14.34 13.54
C SER A 17 27.66 13.48 13.08
N GLN A 18 27.50 12.77 11.97
CA GLN A 18 28.62 12.28 11.18
C GLN A 18 28.43 12.76 9.74
N GLN A 19 29.33 13.64 9.32
CA GLN A 19 29.50 14.01 7.92
C GLN A 19 29.80 12.75 7.12
N THR A 20 28.80 12.25 6.36
CA THR A 20 28.98 11.13 5.49
C THR A 20 29.28 11.66 4.09
N THR A 21 30.44 11.37 3.60
CA THR A 21 30.87 11.58 2.21
C THR A 21 29.89 10.89 1.26
N ALA A 22 29.27 11.64 0.36
CA ALA A 22 28.35 11.15 -0.64
C ALA A 22 29.03 10.07 -1.51
N ARG A 23 28.44 8.88 -1.60
CA ARG A 23 28.86 7.85 -2.55
C ARG A 23 28.45 8.27 -3.97
N PRO A 24 29.36 8.18 -4.98
CA PRO A 24 29.02 8.46 -6.37
C PRO A 24 28.12 7.34 -6.89
N GLY A 25 26.87 7.66 -7.30
CA GLY A 25 25.97 6.72 -7.95
C GLY A 25 24.48 6.89 -7.66
N ALA A 26 24.09 7.63 -6.63
CA ALA A 26 22.67 7.86 -6.29
C ALA A 26 22.11 9.04 -7.12
N THR A 27 21.45 8.72 -8.23
CA THR A 27 20.79 9.73 -9.07
C THR A 27 19.43 10.10 -8.49
N GLY A 28 19.39 11.17 -7.69
CA GLY A 28 18.17 11.90 -7.35
C GLY A 28 17.45 11.42 -6.08
N ARG A 29 16.78 12.39 -5.44
CA ARG A 29 15.95 12.16 -4.25
C ARG A 29 14.60 11.56 -4.63
N VAL A 30 14.11 10.63 -3.83
CA VAL A 30 12.81 9.98 -3.99
C VAL A 30 11.93 10.26 -2.78
N VAL A 31 10.65 10.53 -3.00
CA VAL A 31 9.66 10.64 -1.92
C VAL A 31 8.72 9.43 -1.95
N VAL A 32 8.47 8.84 -0.78
CA VAL A 32 7.48 7.77 -0.58
C VAL A 32 6.46 8.23 0.44
N THR A 33 5.23 8.50 0.03
CA THR A 33 4.13 8.79 0.94
C THR A 33 3.43 7.52 1.40
N GLY A 34 2.87 7.52 2.60
CA GLY A 34 2.34 6.29 3.20
C GLY A 34 3.45 5.32 3.59
N VAL A 35 4.64 5.84 3.91
CA VAL A 35 5.85 5.05 4.15
C VAL A 35 5.75 4.17 5.39
N ALA A 36 5.00 4.58 6.41
CA ALA A 36 4.71 3.75 7.58
C ALA A 36 3.62 2.69 7.31
N GLY A 37 3.06 2.68 6.08
CA GLY A 37 2.11 1.68 5.60
C GLY A 37 2.77 0.39 5.14
N PHE A 38 1.93 -0.57 4.75
CA PHE A 38 2.33 -1.89 4.29
C PHE A 38 3.23 -1.82 3.04
N ILE A 39 2.69 -1.34 1.91
CA ILE A 39 3.43 -1.30 0.63
C ILE A 39 4.55 -0.24 0.67
N GLY A 40 4.26 0.93 1.27
CA GLY A 40 5.21 2.04 1.33
C GLY A 40 6.50 1.69 2.07
N SER A 41 6.41 0.96 3.18
CA SER A 41 7.59 0.55 3.96
C SER A 41 8.48 -0.44 3.18
N HIS A 42 7.89 -1.43 2.49
CA HIS A 42 8.65 -2.34 1.63
C HIS A 42 9.31 -1.60 0.47
N ARG A 43 8.60 -0.65 -0.15
CA ARG A 43 9.18 0.14 -1.25
C ARG A 43 10.36 1.00 -0.78
N ALA A 44 10.23 1.63 0.38
CA ALA A 44 11.31 2.44 0.95
C ALA A 44 12.54 1.59 1.30
N GLU A 45 12.36 0.39 1.85
CA GLU A 45 13.48 -0.53 2.15
C GLU A 45 14.25 -0.92 0.88
N VAL A 46 13.55 -1.24 -0.21
CA VAL A 46 14.20 -1.55 -1.49
C VAL A 46 15.01 -0.36 -2.00
N LEU A 47 14.48 0.87 -1.92
CA LEU A 47 15.18 2.08 -2.34
C LEU A 47 16.44 2.35 -1.50
N VAL A 48 16.30 2.31 -0.19
CA VAL A 48 17.43 2.55 0.74
C VAL A 48 18.49 1.47 0.56
N GLY A 49 18.10 0.20 0.40
CA GLY A 49 19.00 -0.90 0.10
C GLY A 49 19.78 -0.73 -1.21
N GLN A 50 19.24 0.04 -2.16
CA GLN A 50 19.88 0.42 -3.42
C GLN A 50 20.75 1.71 -3.29
N GLY A 51 20.82 2.31 -2.10
CA GLY A 51 21.58 3.54 -1.85
C GLY A 51 20.89 4.82 -2.33
N VAL A 52 19.58 4.79 -2.55
CA VAL A 52 18.78 5.96 -2.96
C VAL A 52 18.44 6.83 -1.73
N ASP A 53 18.50 8.15 -1.87
CA ASP A 53 18.06 9.11 -0.84
C ASP A 53 16.52 9.17 -0.80
N VAL A 54 15.93 8.66 0.28
CA VAL A 54 14.48 8.49 0.45
C VAL A 54 13.95 9.41 1.54
N VAL A 55 12.98 10.24 1.17
CA VAL A 55 12.14 10.96 2.12
C VAL A 55 10.82 10.20 2.26
N GLY A 56 10.61 9.55 3.40
CA GLY A 56 9.37 8.91 3.76
C GLY A 56 8.40 9.90 4.40
N VAL A 57 7.16 9.96 3.95
CA VAL A 57 6.12 10.83 4.52
C VAL A 57 4.95 9.97 5.00
N ASP A 58 4.56 10.10 6.25
CA ASP A 58 3.36 9.47 6.82
C ASP A 58 2.86 10.30 8.01
N ARG A 59 1.55 10.33 8.23
CA ARG A 59 0.99 10.95 9.43
C ARG A 59 1.20 10.12 10.69
N ARG A 60 1.51 8.82 10.56
CA ARG A 60 1.86 7.92 11.65
C ARG A 60 3.35 7.97 11.91
N CYS A 61 3.73 8.08 13.17
CA CYS A 61 5.13 8.13 13.58
C CYS A 61 5.44 6.97 14.54
N PRO A 62 6.63 6.36 14.45
CA PRO A 62 7.07 5.29 15.34
C PRO A 62 7.00 5.61 16.84
N SER A 63 7.06 6.88 17.22
CA SER A 63 7.02 7.31 18.62
C SER A 63 5.66 7.15 19.30
N TRP A 64 4.55 7.08 18.52
CA TRP A 64 3.20 6.91 19.09
C TRP A 64 2.32 5.89 18.37
N ASP A 65 2.78 5.28 17.28
CA ASP A 65 2.06 4.28 16.49
C ASP A 65 2.89 3.00 16.39
N ALA A 66 2.54 1.99 17.16
CA ALA A 66 3.29 0.75 17.22
C ALA A 66 3.36 0.01 15.86
N PRO A 67 2.28 -0.08 15.05
CA PRO A 67 2.37 -0.60 13.68
C PRO A 67 3.33 0.19 12.79
N ALA A 68 3.41 1.52 12.93
CA ALA A 68 4.39 2.34 12.20
C ALA A 68 5.82 2.03 12.66
N ALA A 69 6.04 1.89 13.96
CA ALA A 69 7.34 1.50 14.51
C ALA A 69 7.82 0.17 13.94
N ASP A 70 6.91 -0.82 13.89
CA ASP A 70 7.21 -2.14 13.33
C ASP A 70 7.50 -2.10 11.82
N ASN A 71 6.73 -1.31 11.07
CA ASN A 71 6.89 -1.22 9.63
C ASN A 71 8.17 -0.45 9.23
N LEU A 72 8.63 0.47 10.07
CA LEU A 72 9.80 1.31 9.80
C LEU A 72 11.07 0.86 10.54
N ALA A 73 11.01 -0.24 11.29
CA ALA A 73 12.15 -0.71 12.11
C ALA A 73 13.44 -0.92 11.31
N GLY A 74 13.32 -1.36 10.05
CA GLY A 74 14.48 -1.54 9.16
C GLY A 74 14.96 -0.26 8.47
N LEU A 75 14.25 0.85 8.63
CA LEU A 75 14.53 2.12 7.94
C LEU A 75 15.03 3.22 8.88
N ILE A 76 14.50 3.28 10.10
CA ILE A 76 14.89 4.31 11.06
C ILE A 76 16.37 4.16 11.41
N GLY A 77 17.12 5.25 11.28
CA GLY A 77 18.57 5.27 11.50
C GLY A 77 19.42 4.84 10.31
N GLN A 78 18.80 4.39 9.21
CA GLN A 78 19.56 4.06 8.00
C GLN A 78 20.07 5.31 7.28
N PRO A 79 21.33 5.31 6.82
CA PRO A 79 21.84 6.34 5.93
C PRO A 79 20.96 6.43 4.66
N GLY A 80 20.60 7.65 4.24
CA GLY A 80 19.76 7.86 3.07
C GLY A 80 18.26 7.71 3.34
N PHE A 81 17.81 7.50 4.58
CA PHE A 81 16.39 7.53 4.94
C PHE A 81 16.07 8.66 5.91
N ARG A 82 15.05 9.44 5.59
CA ARG A 82 14.50 10.47 6.48
C ARG A 82 12.98 10.35 6.54
N LEU A 83 12.43 10.29 7.76
CA LEU A 83 10.99 10.28 8.01
C LEU A 83 10.50 11.71 8.27
N LEU A 84 9.44 12.12 7.57
CA LEU A 84 8.63 13.29 7.86
C LEU A 84 7.27 12.83 8.39
N ALA A 85 7.02 13.07 9.67
CA ALA A 85 5.73 12.80 10.30
C ALA A 85 4.78 13.97 9.99
N ALA A 86 3.93 13.81 8.95
CA ALA A 86 3.07 14.90 8.50
C ALA A 86 1.80 14.38 7.80
N ASP A 87 0.72 15.13 7.91
CA ASP A 87 -0.51 14.92 7.13
C ASP A 87 -0.41 15.65 5.78
N LEU A 88 -0.58 14.92 4.69
CA LEU A 88 -0.54 15.47 3.32
C LEU A 88 -1.66 16.49 3.06
N GLY A 89 -2.74 16.45 3.84
CA GLY A 89 -3.84 17.40 3.77
C GLY A 89 -3.49 18.79 4.31
N GLU A 90 -2.45 18.90 5.14
CA GLU A 90 -2.14 20.14 5.88
C GLU A 90 -0.73 20.68 5.57
N ALA A 91 0.23 19.78 5.30
CA ALA A 91 1.64 20.09 5.21
C ALA A 91 2.03 20.96 3.99
N ASP A 92 3.16 21.68 4.10
CA ASP A 92 3.81 22.32 2.95
C ASP A 92 4.61 21.29 2.15
N LEU A 93 3.95 20.68 1.17
CA LEU A 93 4.53 19.64 0.33
C LEU A 93 5.62 20.17 -0.60
N LEU A 94 5.53 21.42 -1.04
CA LEU A 94 6.46 22.00 -2.01
C LEU A 94 7.88 22.06 -1.46
N ALA A 95 8.04 22.38 -0.17
CA ALA A 95 9.35 22.42 0.48
C ALA A 95 10.10 21.07 0.42
N TRP A 96 9.36 19.95 0.40
CA TRP A 96 9.93 18.60 0.41
C TRP A 96 10.24 18.06 -1.00
N LEU A 97 9.60 18.60 -2.03
CA LEU A 97 9.65 18.06 -3.40
C LEU A 97 10.72 18.72 -4.28
N ARG A 98 11.44 19.72 -3.80
CA ARG A 98 12.52 20.33 -4.57
C ARG A 98 13.63 19.32 -4.86
N GLY A 99 13.94 19.13 -6.15
CA GLY A 99 14.96 18.18 -6.62
C GLY A 99 14.55 16.71 -6.55
N VAL A 100 13.29 16.41 -6.25
CA VAL A 100 12.75 15.05 -6.25
C VAL A 100 12.56 14.56 -7.67
N GLN A 101 13.05 13.36 -7.97
CA GLN A 101 12.94 12.75 -9.28
C GLN A 101 11.72 11.83 -9.41
N ILE A 102 11.35 11.17 -8.32
CA ILE A 102 10.25 10.23 -8.32
C ILE A 102 9.43 10.41 -7.04
N MET A 103 8.11 10.52 -7.21
CA MET A 103 7.12 10.46 -6.15
C MET A 103 6.39 9.11 -6.18
N TYR A 104 6.51 8.29 -5.13
CA TYR A 104 5.66 7.13 -4.90
C TYR A 104 4.52 7.52 -3.96
N HIS A 105 3.32 7.62 -4.47
CA HIS A 105 2.16 8.02 -3.69
C HIS A 105 1.34 6.79 -3.27
N PHE A 106 1.68 6.23 -2.09
CA PHE A 106 1.01 5.09 -1.47
C PHE A 106 0.15 5.48 -0.26
N ALA A 107 0.21 6.74 0.16
CA ALA A 107 -0.67 7.24 1.21
C ALA A 107 -2.14 7.15 0.78
N GLY A 108 -3.00 6.75 1.72
CA GLY A 108 -4.42 6.69 1.50
C GLY A 108 -5.12 5.79 2.53
N ALA A 109 -6.39 6.08 2.75
CA ALA A 109 -7.28 5.23 3.54
C ALA A 109 -7.67 4.01 2.70
N ALA A 110 -7.38 2.80 3.19
CA ALA A 110 -7.61 1.55 2.49
C ALA A 110 -8.71 0.71 3.17
N GLY A 111 -9.40 -0.11 2.39
CA GLY A 111 -10.42 -1.05 2.85
C GLY A 111 -11.81 -0.71 2.33
N VAL A 112 -12.44 -1.69 1.66
CA VAL A 112 -13.77 -1.58 1.09
C VAL A 112 -14.82 -1.44 2.20
N ARG A 113 -14.78 -2.34 3.20
CA ARG A 113 -15.81 -2.43 4.24
C ARG A 113 -15.89 -1.21 5.16
N PRO A 114 -14.78 -0.65 5.67
CA PRO A 114 -14.84 0.51 6.55
C PRO A 114 -15.12 1.83 5.81
N SER A 115 -15.24 1.85 4.48
CA SER A 115 -15.44 3.09 3.72
C SER A 115 -16.88 3.62 3.68
N TRP A 116 -17.83 2.86 4.24
CA TRP A 116 -19.25 3.20 4.24
C TRP A 116 -19.65 4.13 5.41
N GLY A 117 -20.75 4.84 5.22
CA GLY A 117 -21.36 5.68 6.24
C GLY A 117 -20.48 6.88 6.63
N VAL A 118 -20.44 7.19 7.90
CA VAL A 118 -19.70 8.35 8.45
C VAL A 118 -18.20 8.31 8.19
N ARG A 119 -17.65 7.15 7.87
CA ARG A 119 -16.23 6.99 7.56
C ARG A 119 -15.87 7.40 6.13
N PHE A 120 -16.83 7.76 5.29
CA PHE A 120 -16.56 8.18 3.92
C PHE A 120 -15.72 9.49 3.85
N ALA A 121 -16.03 10.47 4.69
CA ALA A 121 -15.30 11.75 4.69
C ALA A 121 -13.77 11.59 4.89
N PRO A 122 -13.27 10.79 5.86
CA PRO A 122 -11.84 10.47 5.94
C PRO A 122 -11.25 9.81 4.67
N TYR A 123 -12.03 9.01 3.94
CA TYR A 123 -11.57 8.45 2.66
C TYR A 123 -11.43 9.52 1.58
N MET A 124 -12.39 10.44 1.49
CA MET A 124 -12.30 11.59 0.57
C MET A 124 -11.08 12.46 0.88
N ALA A 125 -10.88 12.79 2.15
CA ALA A 125 -9.73 13.60 2.58
C ALA A 125 -8.40 12.92 2.24
N SER A 126 -8.23 11.64 2.59
CA SER A 126 -6.96 10.93 2.42
C SER A 126 -6.71 10.46 0.99
N ASN A 127 -7.74 10.05 0.23
CA ASN A 127 -7.55 9.45 -1.09
C ASN A 127 -7.69 10.45 -2.23
N LEU A 128 -8.50 11.50 -2.06
CA LEU A 128 -8.73 12.46 -3.13
C LEU A 128 -8.07 13.81 -2.84
N LEU A 129 -8.42 14.47 -1.74
CA LEU A 129 -7.90 15.81 -1.47
C LEU A 129 -6.39 15.81 -1.24
N ALA A 130 -5.87 14.84 -0.46
CA ALA A 130 -4.43 14.68 -0.27
C ALA A 130 -3.72 14.34 -1.60
N THR A 131 -4.32 13.51 -2.47
CA THR A 131 -3.76 13.23 -3.80
C THR A 131 -3.73 14.49 -4.66
N GLN A 132 -4.78 15.30 -4.64
CA GLN A 132 -4.80 16.58 -5.38
C GLN A 132 -3.66 17.50 -4.92
N ARG A 133 -3.45 17.65 -3.61
CA ARG A 133 -2.35 18.46 -3.07
C ARG A 133 -0.97 17.92 -3.49
N VAL A 134 -0.78 16.60 -3.48
CA VAL A 134 0.45 15.95 -3.97
C VAL A 134 0.67 16.27 -5.45
N LEU A 135 -0.36 16.19 -6.28
CA LEU A 135 -0.27 16.50 -7.70
C LEU A 135 0.12 17.97 -7.95
N GLU A 136 -0.53 18.92 -7.26
CA GLU A 136 -0.16 20.34 -7.35
C GLU A 136 1.29 20.58 -6.95
N ALA A 137 1.73 19.98 -5.84
CA ALA A 137 3.09 20.13 -5.36
C ALA A 137 4.11 19.48 -6.32
N CYS A 138 3.81 18.31 -6.91
CA CYS A 138 4.64 17.67 -7.93
C CYS A 138 4.81 18.57 -9.16
N VAL A 139 3.74 19.19 -9.60
CA VAL A 139 3.79 20.12 -10.74
C VAL A 139 4.61 21.36 -10.39
N ALA A 140 4.36 21.98 -9.25
CA ALA A 140 5.06 23.20 -8.82
C ALA A 140 6.56 22.95 -8.60
N ALA A 141 6.94 21.76 -8.16
CA ALA A 141 8.33 21.33 -7.97
C ALA A 141 8.95 20.69 -9.22
N ALA A 142 8.21 20.59 -10.33
CA ALA A 142 8.61 19.91 -11.57
C ALA A 142 9.12 18.47 -11.33
N VAL A 143 8.44 17.70 -10.47
CA VAL A 143 8.76 16.29 -10.24
C VAL A 143 8.48 15.48 -11.51
N PRO A 144 9.47 14.81 -12.13
CA PRO A 144 9.27 14.20 -13.46
C PRO A 144 8.31 13.00 -13.46
N ARG A 145 8.28 12.23 -12.35
CA ARG A 145 7.54 10.97 -12.28
C ARG A 145 6.72 10.84 -10.99
N LEU A 146 5.44 10.50 -11.13
CA LEU A 146 4.59 10.06 -10.04
C LEU A 146 4.07 8.64 -10.30
N VAL A 147 4.30 7.73 -9.35
CA VAL A 147 3.72 6.37 -9.31
C VAL A 147 2.62 6.35 -8.26
N LEU A 148 1.39 6.13 -8.70
CA LEU A 148 0.19 6.17 -7.85
C LEU A 148 -0.31 4.77 -7.52
N ALA A 149 -0.54 4.47 -6.25
CA ALA A 149 -1.30 3.28 -5.85
C ALA A 149 -2.78 3.49 -6.14
N SER A 150 -3.28 2.92 -7.23
CA SER A 150 -4.70 2.70 -7.51
C SER A 150 -5.15 1.34 -6.94
N SER A 151 -6.29 0.82 -7.35
CA SER A 151 -6.87 -0.40 -6.80
C SER A 151 -7.73 -1.14 -7.83
N SER A 152 -7.75 -2.47 -7.74
CA SER A 152 -8.72 -3.31 -8.46
C SER A 152 -10.18 -2.99 -8.13
N SER A 153 -10.45 -2.35 -6.98
CA SER A 153 -11.80 -1.93 -6.58
C SER A 153 -12.46 -0.92 -7.52
N VAL A 154 -11.70 -0.33 -8.44
CA VAL A 154 -12.23 0.58 -9.48
C VAL A 154 -13.09 -0.14 -10.51
N TYR A 155 -12.86 -1.44 -10.73
CA TYR A 155 -13.63 -2.23 -11.70
C TYR A 155 -15.03 -2.60 -11.21
N GLY A 156 -15.21 -2.81 -9.89
CA GLY A 156 -16.42 -3.38 -9.32
C GLY A 156 -16.54 -4.89 -9.62
N GLN A 157 -17.70 -5.36 -10.05
CA GLN A 157 -17.93 -6.76 -10.39
C GLN A 157 -17.21 -7.12 -11.70
N SER A 158 -16.52 -8.27 -11.69
CA SER A 158 -15.92 -8.83 -12.90
C SER A 158 -17.00 -9.27 -13.91
N CYS A 159 -16.71 -9.09 -15.20
CA CYS A 159 -17.57 -9.53 -16.30
C CYS A 159 -17.38 -11.01 -16.67
N GLY A 160 -16.88 -11.85 -15.76
CA GLY A 160 -16.62 -13.29 -16.02
C GLY A 160 -15.32 -13.58 -16.77
N ARG A 161 -14.52 -12.55 -17.06
CA ARG A 161 -13.18 -12.64 -17.66
C ARG A 161 -12.18 -11.76 -16.91
N PRO A 162 -10.87 -11.95 -17.14
CA PRO A 162 -9.84 -11.05 -16.57
C PRO A 162 -10.08 -9.59 -16.98
N CYS A 163 -10.07 -8.67 -15.98
CA CYS A 163 -10.23 -7.23 -16.19
C CYS A 163 -9.02 -6.66 -16.93
N ARG A 164 -9.27 -5.89 -17.96
CA ARG A 164 -8.26 -5.11 -18.69
C ARG A 164 -8.34 -3.65 -18.27
N GLU A 165 -7.26 -2.92 -18.44
CA GLU A 165 -7.19 -1.52 -18.02
C GLU A 165 -8.19 -0.61 -18.79
N ASP A 166 -8.57 -1.02 -20.01
CA ASP A 166 -9.54 -0.31 -20.87
C ASP A 166 -10.99 -0.70 -20.56
N ASP A 167 -11.23 -1.68 -19.68
CA ASP A 167 -12.57 -2.06 -19.29
C ASP A 167 -13.27 -0.92 -18.52
N PRO A 168 -14.61 -0.80 -18.67
CA PRO A 168 -15.38 0.19 -17.90
C PRO A 168 -15.17 0.03 -16.40
N THR A 169 -14.84 1.13 -15.73
CA THR A 169 -14.69 1.20 -14.29
C THR A 169 -16.05 1.48 -13.64
N ARG A 170 -16.56 0.55 -12.81
CA ARG A 170 -17.87 0.61 -12.13
C ARG A 170 -17.72 0.25 -10.65
N PRO A 171 -17.04 1.08 -9.83
CA PRO A 171 -16.78 0.77 -8.43
C PRO A 171 -18.09 0.58 -7.65
N VAL A 172 -18.15 -0.48 -6.83
CA VAL A 172 -19.32 -0.86 -6.01
C VAL A 172 -19.11 -0.53 -4.53
N SER A 173 -18.12 0.30 -4.20
CA SER A 173 -17.85 0.75 -2.83
C SER A 173 -17.36 2.19 -2.81
N PRO A 174 -17.61 2.93 -1.70
CA PRO A 174 -17.08 4.28 -1.52
C PRO A 174 -15.55 4.35 -1.66
N TYR A 175 -14.82 3.36 -1.14
CA TYR A 175 -13.38 3.21 -1.35
C TYR A 175 -13.01 3.15 -2.83
N GLY A 176 -13.67 2.25 -3.59
CA GLY A 176 -13.43 2.12 -5.03
C GLY A 176 -13.68 3.42 -5.78
N VAL A 177 -14.74 4.16 -5.42
CA VAL A 177 -15.04 5.50 -5.98
C VAL A 177 -13.88 6.46 -5.70
N THR A 178 -13.41 6.57 -4.45
CA THR A 178 -12.30 7.49 -4.13
C THR A 178 -11.01 7.14 -4.86
N LYS A 179 -10.70 5.83 -5.03
CA LYS A 179 -9.51 5.39 -5.78
C LYS A 179 -9.63 5.67 -7.27
N LEU A 180 -10.81 5.47 -7.87
CA LEU A 180 -11.06 5.82 -9.27
C LEU A 180 -10.93 7.32 -9.50
N THR A 181 -11.51 8.13 -8.61
CA THR A 181 -11.44 9.58 -8.75
C THR A 181 -9.99 10.08 -8.63
N ALA A 182 -9.22 9.57 -7.68
CA ALA A 182 -7.79 9.90 -7.54
C ALA A 182 -6.97 9.49 -8.77
N GLU A 183 -7.25 8.30 -9.35
CA GLU A 183 -6.62 7.81 -10.57
C GLU A 183 -6.92 8.75 -11.76
N ARG A 184 -8.18 9.07 -11.99
CA ARG A 184 -8.61 9.96 -13.09
C ARG A 184 -8.05 11.37 -12.93
N LEU A 185 -8.02 11.87 -11.69
CA LEU A 185 -7.42 13.17 -11.40
C LEU A 185 -5.93 13.17 -11.74
N ALA A 186 -5.17 12.16 -11.32
CA ALA A 186 -3.75 12.06 -11.58
C ALA A 186 -3.43 12.00 -13.09
N LEU A 187 -4.22 11.22 -13.86
CA LEU A 187 -4.08 11.17 -15.32
C LEU A 187 -4.41 12.53 -15.98
N ALA A 188 -5.44 13.24 -15.49
CA ALA A 188 -5.78 14.57 -16.01
C ALA A 188 -4.64 15.57 -15.80
N TYR A 189 -3.94 15.50 -14.65
CA TYR A 189 -2.75 16.32 -14.39
C TYR A 189 -1.61 16.00 -15.35
N ALA A 190 -1.36 14.72 -15.64
CA ALA A 190 -0.35 14.33 -16.61
C ALA A 190 -0.69 14.79 -18.03
N LEU A 191 -1.94 14.67 -18.46
CA LEU A 191 -2.38 14.96 -19.82
C LEU A 191 -2.62 16.45 -20.10
N ARG A 192 -2.49 17.35 -19.12
CA ARG A 192 -2.65 18.78 -19.35
C ARG A 192 -1.54 19.35 -20.24
N PRO A 193 -1.80 20.43 -21.00
CA PRO A 193 -0.77 21.07 -21.82
C PRO A 193 0.45 21.48 -21.00
N ARG A 194 1.64 21.18 -21.49
CA ARG A 194 2.94 21.47 -20.86
C ARG A 194 3.12 20.82 -19.47
N ALA A 195 2.43 19.72 -19.19
CA ALA A 195 2.68 18.98 -17.96
C ALA A 195 4.13 18.52 -17.90
N CYS A 196 4.76 18.63 -16.73
CA CYS A 196 6.13 18.17 -16.46
C CYS A 196 6.17 16.87 -15.67
N THR A 197 5.04 16.48 -15.09
CA THR A 197 4.91 15.26 -14.26
C THR A 197 4.17 14.17 -15.03
N SER A 198 4.84 13.09 -15.31
CA SER A 198 4.24 11.88 -15.86
C SER A 198 3.70 10.99 -14.76
N VAL A 199 2.61 10.27 -15.02
CA VAL A 199 1.90 9.46 -14.02
C VAL A 199 1.74 8.02 -14.50
N VAL A 200 2.09 7.06 -13.63
CA VAL A 200 1.70 5.66 -13.79
C VAL A 200 0.87 5.25 -12.58
N ALA A 201 -0.40 4.91 -12.80
CA ALA A 201 -1.31 4.42 -11.78
C ALA A 201 -1.35 2.88 -11.78
N LEU A 202 -1.04 2.27 -10.64
CA LEU A 202 -1.02 0.82 -10.47
C LEU A 202 -2.32 0.35 -9.83
N ARG A 203 -3.18 -0.35 -10.57
CA ARG A 203 -4.37 -1.02 -10.05
C ARG A 203 -3.96 -2.32 -9.36
N CYS A 204 -3.55 -2.21 -8.10
CA CYS A 204 -3.13 -3.37 -7.32
C CYS A 204 -4.34 -4.24 -6.95
N PHE A 205 -4.24 -5.53 -7.25
CA PHE A 205 -5.13 -6.57 -6.76
C PHE A 205 -4.63 -7.03 -5.39
N THR A 206 -5.45 -7.68 -4.61
CA THR A 206 -5.26 -7.92 -3.17
C THR A 206 -3.80 -8.20 -2.77
N VAL A 207 -3.08 -7.20 -2.29
CA VAL A 207 -1.68 -7.35 -1.87
C VAL A 207 -1.61 -8.02 -0.51
N TYR A 208 -0.70 -9.01 -0.35
CA TYR A 208 -0.46 -9.73 0.90
C TYR A 208 1.05 -9.93 1.14
N GLY A 209 1.42 -10.28 2.37
CA GLY A 209 2.81 -10.49 2.77
C GLY A 209 3.10 -9.91 4.17
N PRO A 210 4.35 -9.92 4.62
CA PRO A 210 4.79 -9.27 5.85
C PRO A 210 4.26 -7.85 5.98
N ARG A 211 3.87 -7.40 7.18
CA ARG A 211 3.27 -6.07 7.46
C ARG A 211 1.88 -5.85 6.87
N GLN A 212 1.23 -6.88 6.29
CA GLN A 212 -0.15 -6.78 5.86
C GLN A 212 -1.05 -6.38 7.03
N ARG A 213 -2.01 -5.48 6.78
CA ARG A 213 -2.95 -5.04 7.82
C ARG A 213 -3.70 -6.21 8.46
N PRO A 214 -3.96 -6.15 9.77
CA PRO A 214 -4.58 -7.26 10.53
C PRO A 214 -6.03 -7.57 10.12
N ASP A 215 -6.72 -6.63 9.46
CA ASP A 215 -8.10 -6.78 8.97
C ASP A 215 -8.21 -7.53 7.63
N MET A 216 -7.10 -7.74 6.93
CA MET A 216 -7.04 -8.42 5.63
C MET A 216 -7.17 -9.95 5.78
N ALA A 217 -7.71 -10.59 4.74
CA ALA A 217 -8.08 -12.01 4.81
C ALA A 217 -6.92 -12.93 5.23
N ILE A 218 -5.76 -12.88 4.56
CA ILE A 218 -4.62 -13.76 4.89
C ILE A 218 -4.10 -13.48 6.30
N SER A 219 -3.96 -12.23 6.72
CA SER A 219 -3.56 -11.88 8.09
C SER A 219 -4.52 -12.42 9.14
N ARG A 220 -5.84 -12.38 8.87
CA ARG A 220 -6.86 -12.92 9.78
C ARG A 220 -6.79 -14.45 9.87
N LEU A 221 -6.60 -15.13 8.74
CA LEU A 221 -6.48 -16.59 8.70
C LEU A 221 -5.19 -17.06 9.42
N LEU A 222 -4.06 -16.41 9.16
CA LEU A 222 -2.80 -16.69 9.86
C LEU A 222 -2.90 -16.43 11.36
N ARG A 223 -3.59 -15.37 11.77
CA ARG A 223 -3.83 -15.10 13.20
C ARG A 223 -4.72 -16.18 13.82
N ALA A 224 -5.77 -16.64 13.13
CA ALA A 224 -6.60 -17.74 13.60
C ALA A 224 -5.79 -19.03 13.79
N ALA A 225 -4.92 -19.38 12.83
CA ALA A 225 -4.00 -20.50 12.95
C ALA A 225 -3.02 -20.32 14.13
N LEU A 226 -2.54 -19.09 14.38
CA LEU A 226 -1.60 -18.79 15.46
C LEU A 226 -2.24 -18.89 16.85
N THR A 227 -3.45 -18.34 17.02
CA THR A 227 -4.10 -18.15 18.32
C THR A 227 -5.14 -19.21 18.65
N GLY A 228 -5.60 -20.00 17.66
CA GLY A 228 -6.75 -20.90 17.81
C GLY A 228 -8.10 -20.20 17.89
N GLN A 229 -8.12 -18.85 17.82
CA GLN A 229 -9.38 -18.09 17.85
C GLN A 229 -10.07 -18.16 16.48
N PRO A 230 -11.39 -18.47 16.43
CA PRO A 230 -12.06 -18.65 15.17
C PRO A 230 -12.20 -17.33 14.39
N VAL A 231 -12.06 -17.43 13.07
CA VAL A 231 -12.22 -16.30 12.15
C VAL A 231 -13.48 -16.48 11.31
N ARG A 232 -14.30 -15.43 11.20
CA ARG A 232 -15.47 -15.46 10.34
C ARG A 232 -15.08 -15.43 8.86
N LEU A 233 -15.48 -16.46 8.13
CA LEU A 233 -15.41 -16.52 6.67
C LEU A 233 -16.71 -15.90 6.11
N TYR A 234 -16.60 -14.87 5.27
CA TYR A 234 -17.77 -14.26 4.65
C TYR A 234 -18.16 -15.04 3.38
N GLY A 235 -19.45 -15.25 3.19
CA GLY A 235 -19.98 -16.14 2.14
C GLY A 235 -19.59 -17.60 2.39
N ASP A 236 -19.66 -18.40 1.32
CA ASP A 236 -19.34 -19.84 1.32
C ASP A 236 -17.85 -20.15 1.07
N GLY A 237 -17.01 -19.12 0.93
CA GLY A 237 -15.59 -19.25 0.61
C GLY A 237 -15.29 -19.52 -0.87
N SER A 238 -16.31 -19.52 -1.74
CA SER A 238 -16.12 -19.66 -3.19
C SER A 238 -15.60 -18.40 -3.88
N GLN A 239 -15.68 -17.25 -3.18
CA GLN A 239 -15.22 -15.96 -3.71
C GLN A 239 -13.76 -16.04 -4.14
N GLN A 240 -13.49 -15.64 -5.38
CA GLN A 240 -12.16 -15.69 -5.95
C GLN A 240 -11.46 -14.33 -5.87
N ARG A 241 -10.18 -14.35 -5.53
CA ARG A 241 -9.32 -13.16 -5.49
C ARG A 241 -7.99 -13.44 -6.15
N ASP A 242 -7.49 -12.42 -6.85
CA ASP A 242 -6.08 -12.36 -7.21
C ASP A 242 -5.30 -11.85 -5.99
N PHE A 243 -4.39 -12.67 -5.48
CA PHE A 243 -3.49 -12.30 -4.41
C PHE A 243 -2.13 -11.96 -4.99
N THR A 244 -1.65 -10.76 -4.70
CA THR A 244 -0.35 -10.24 -5.16
C THR A 244 0.61 -10.23 -3.98
N TYR A 245 1.73 -10.92 -4.07
CA TYR A 245 2.73 -10.82 -3.01
C TYR A 245 3.37 -9.42 -3.00
N VAL A 246 3.71 -8.92 -1.83
CA VAL A 246 4.14 -7.52 -1.67
C VAL A 246 5.40 -7.19 -2.46
N ASP A 247 6.35 -8.11 -2.56
CA ASP A 247 7.57 -7.89 -3.34
C ASP A 247 7.27 -7.76 -4.84
N ASP A 248 6.30 -8.52 -5.38
CA ASP A 248 5.84 -8.37 -6.76
C ASP A 248 5.18 -7.00 -6.97
N ALA A 249 4.35 -6.54 -6.01
CA ALA A 249 3.74 -5.21 -6.09
C ALA A 249 4.81 -4.09 -6.04
N VAL A 250 5.85 -4.26 -5.22
CA VAL A 250 7.00 -3.33 -5.15
C VAL A 250 7.80 -3.37 -6.45
N ALA A 251 8.05 -4.55 -7.02
CA ALA A 251 8.75 -4.69 -8.31
C ALA A 251 7.98 -3.97 -9.44
N ALA A 252 6.65 -4.09 -9.49
CA ALA A 252 5.83 -3.34 -10.43
C ALA A 252 5.97 -1.82 -10.24
N ALA A 253 6.02 -1.34 -8.98
CA ALA A 253 6.21 0.08 -8.70
C ALA A 253 7.60 0.58 -9.09
N VAL A 254 8.65 -0.25 -8.93
CA VAL A 254 10.01 0.05 -9.42
C VAL A 254 9.99 0.22 -10.93
N ALA A 255 9.44 -0.76 -11.65
CA ALA A 255 9.36 -0.72 -13.11
C ALA A 255 8.54 0.47 -13.60
N ALA A 256 7.41 0.79 -12.94
CA ALA A 256 6.56 1.94 -13.28
C ALA A 256 7.27 3.30 -13.20
N ALA A 257 8.29 3.41 -12.35
CA ALA A 257 9.09 4.62 -12.28
C ALA A 257 10.06 4.78 -13.45
N ALA A 258 10.47 3.69 -14.08
CA ALA A 258 11.50 3.66 -15.14
C ALA A 258 10.95 3.74 -16.56
N VAL A 259 9.64 3.51 -16.78
CA VAL A 259 9.07 3.51 -18.15
C VAL A 259 8.95 4.92 -18.71
N SER A 260 9.09 5.06 -20.03
CA SER A 260 8.91 6.35 -20.72
C SER A 260 7.44 6.78 -20.90
N ALA A 261 6.48 5.95 -20.50
CA ALA A 261 5.05 6.23 -20.59
C ALA A 261 4.67 7.48 -19.77
N TYR A 262 3.75 8.28 -20.33
CA TYR A 262 3.44 9.60 -19.79
C TYR A 262 2.22 9.61 -18.84
N ALA A 263 1.16 8.92 -19.22
CA ALA A 263 -0.09 8.83 -18.46
C ALA A 263 -0.69 7.43 -18.64
N GLU A 264 -0.37 6.53 -17.73
CA GLU A 264 -0.72 5.12 -17.88
C GLU A 264 -1.41 4.55 -16.65
N VAL A 265 -2.24 3.55 -16.91
CA VAL A 265 -2.86 2.69 -15.89
C VAL A 265 -2.40 1.27 -16.15
N VAL A 266 -1.98 0.56 -15.10
CA VAL A 266 -1.47 -0.80 -15.22
C VAL A 266 -2.02 -1.69 -14.11
N ASN A 267 -2.54 -2.86 -14.47
CA ASN A 267 -2.94 -3.88 -13.52
C ASN A 267 -1.73 -4.57 -12.89
N VAL A 268 -1.80 -4.78 -11.58
CA VAL A 268 -0.77 -5.52 -10.84
C VAL A 268 -1.43 -6.62 -10.01
N ARG A 269 -1.19 -7.88 -10.40
CA ARG A 269 -1.72 -9.06 -9.70
C ARG A 269 -0.67 -10.15 -9.55
N GLY A 270 -0.94 -11.13 -8.66
CA GLY A 270 -0.16 -12.36 -8.55
C GLY A 270 -0.46 -13.39 -9.63
N GLY A 271 -0.03 -14.64 -9.44
CA GLY A 271 -0.05 -15.67 -10.47
C GLY A 271 -1.44 -16.08 -10.95
N ARG A 272 -2.36 -16.48 -10.05
CA ARG A 272 -3.70 -16.94 -10.41
C ARG A 272 -4.76 -16.45 -9.43
N SER A 273 -5.99 -16.40 -9.87
CA SER A 273 -7.14 -16.17 -9.00
C SER A 273 -7.42 -17.43 -8.17
N VAL A 274 -7.70 -17.24 -6.88
CA VAL A 274 -7.80 -18.32 -5.90
C VAL A 274 -9.06 -18.14 -5.07
N ALA A 275 -9.82 -19.23 -4.86
CA ALA A 275 -10.97 -19.23 -3.97
C ALA A 275 -10.52 -19.09 -2.51
N LEU A 276 -11.30 -18.37 -1.70
CA LEU A 276 -10.93 -18.13 -0.30
C LEU A 276 -10.80 -19.42 0.51
N ARG A 277 -11.64 -20.45 0.23
CA ARG A 277 -11.51 -21.80 0.82
C ARG A 277 -10.16 -22.46 0.51
N GLU A 278 -9.60 -22.23 -0.69
CA GLU A 278 -8.26 -22.71 -1.04
C GLU A 278 -7.19 -21.97 -0.26
N VAL A 279 -7.33 -20.67 -0.04
CA VAL A 279 -6.42 -19.92 0.83
C VAL A 279 -6.43 -20.47 2.25
N VAL A 280 -7.59 -20.82 2.80
CA VAL A 280 -7.71 -21.49 4.11
C VAL A 280 -6.92 -22.79 4.14
N ARG A 281 -7.08 -23.65 3.11
CA ARG A 281 -6.33 -24.90 3.00
C ARG A 281 -4.82 -24.66 2.97
N VAL A 282 -4.36 -23.74 2.11
CA VAL A 282 -2.93 -23.40 2.00
C VAL A 282 -2.37 -22.83 3.32
N VAL A 283 -3.14 -22.02 4.05
CA VAL A 283 -2.72 -21.55 5.39
C VAL A 283 -2.56 -22.72 6.34
N GLY A 284 -3.49 -23.68 6.35
CA GLY A 284 -3.38 -24.90 7.17
C GLY A 284 -2.13 -25.72 6.84
N GLU A 285 -1.85 -25.93 5.56
CA GLU A 285 -0.68 -26.68 5.09
C GLU A 285 0.64 -25.98 5.46
N VAL A 286 0.75 -24.69 5.19
CA VAL A 286 1.96 -23.89 5.44
C VAL A 286 2.26 -23.77 6.94
N THR A 287 1.22 -23.62 7.77
CA THR A 287 1.41 -23.41 9.21
C THR A 287 1.47 -24.71 10.01
N GLY A 288 1.02 -25.83 9.41
CA GLY A 288 0.82 -27.09 10.13
C GLY A 288 -0.29 -27.01 11.19
N ARG A 289 -1.21 -26.05 11.11
CA ARG A 289 -2.23 -25.77 12.11
C ARG A 289 -3.62 -25.68 11.48
N SER A 290 -4.64 -26.09 12.23
CA SER A 290 -6.02 -25.87 11.82
C SER A 290 -6.36 -24.38 11.85
N VAL A 291 -7.22 -23.96 10.92
CA VAL A 291 -7.78 -22.60 10.87
C VAL A 291 -9.23 -22.70 11.32
N PRO A 292 -9.56 -22.38 12.57
CA PRO A 292 -10.96 -22.43 13.03
C PRO A 292 -11.78 -21.38 12.31
N LEU A 293 -12.91 -21.80 11.74
CA LEU A 293 -13.81 -20.94 10.96
C LEU A 293 -15.18 -20.82 11.63
N LEU A 294 -15.78 -19.64 11.50
CA LEU A 294 -17.20 -19.40 11.75
C LEU A 294 -17.87 -19.04 10.44
N ASP A 295 -19.09 -19.53 10.23
CA ASP A 295 -19.91 -19.15 9.10
C ASP A 295 -20.19 -17.66 9.13
N GLY A 296 -20.18 -17.06 7.96
CA GLY A 296 -20.43 -15.64 7.75
C GLY A 296 -21.48 -15.42 6.68
N VAL A 297 -22.19 -14.31 6.81
CA VAL A 297 -23.12 -13.83 5.79
C VAL A 297 -22.38 -12.97 4.77
N ASP A 298 -22.92 -12.88 3.56
CA ASP A 298 -22.44 -11.96 2.53
C ASP A 298 -22.50 -10.51 3.01
N ARG A 299 -21.58 -9.69 2.51
CA ARG A 299 -21.52 -8.27 2.89
C ARG A 299 -21.60 -7.36 1.66
N PRO A 300 -22.30 -6.22 1.78
CA PRO A 300 -22.35 -5.22 0.70
C PRO A 300 -20.95 -4.74 0.29
N GLY A 301 -20.76 -4.60 -1.03
CA GLY A 301 -19.51 -4.12 -1.62
C GLY A 301 -18.44 -5.20 -1.83
N ASP A 302 -18.64 -6.44 -1.36
CA ASP A 302 -17.79 -7.56 -1.72
C ASP A 302 -18.16 -8.08 -3.12
N VAL A 303 -17.18 -8.16 -4.02
CA VAL A 303 -17.34 -8.71 -5.36
C VAL A 303 -17.10 -10.22 -5.33
N HIS A 304 -17.81 -10.98 -6.18
CA HIS A 304 -17.65 -12.44 -6.22
C HIS A 304 -16.27 -12.86 -6.75
N GLN A 305 -15.77 -12.18 -7.78
CA GLN A 305 -14.49 -12.51 -8.40
C GLN A 305 -13.70 -11.25 -8.72
N THR A 306 -12.38 -11.31 -8.49
CA THR A 306 -11.42 -10.36 -9.04
C THR A 306 -10.35 -11.13 -9.80
N GLN A 307 -10.13 -10.74 -11.06
CA GLN A 307 -9.08 -11.30 -11.90
C GLN A 307 -8.61 -10.24 -12.89
N ALA A 308 -7.29 -10.08 -13.07
CA ALA A 308 -6.73 -9.14 -14.01
C ALA A 308 -6.08 -9.80 -15.22
N ASP A 309 -6.14 -9.11 -16.36
CA ASP A 309 -5.24 -9.32 -17.48
C ASP A 309 -3.90 -8.61 -17.19
N LEU A 310 -2.77 -9.25 -17.46
CA LEU A 310 -1.43 -8.72 -17.24
C LEU A 310 -0.70 -8.35 -18.54
N THR A 311 -1.38 -8.39 -19.68
CA THR A 311 -0.75 -8.13 -20.99
C THR A 311 -0.07 -6.75 -21.02
N ARG A 312 -0.76 -5.71 -20.50
CA ARG A 312 -0.19 -4.36 -20.42
C ARG A 312 0.97 -4.27 -19.43
N ALA A 313 0.84 -4.91 -18.27
CA ALA A 313 1.92 -4.95 -17.28
C ALA A 313 3.18 -5.64 -17.82
N ALA A 314 3.03 -6.74 -18.53
CA ALA A 314 4.15 -7.43 -19.17
C ALA A 314 4.80 -6.58 -20.28
N ALA A 315 4.00 -5.93 -21.12
CA ALA A 315 4.50 -5.12 -22.23
C ALA A 315 5.19 -3.82 -21.77
N LEU A 316 4.58 -3.09 -20.85
CA LEU A 316 5.10 -1.78 -20.40
C LEU A 316 6.15 -1.90 -19.29
N LEU A 317 5.93 -2.78 -18.32
CA LEU A 317 6.76 -2.87 -17.12
C LEU A 317 7.72 -4.06 -17.14
N GLY A 318 7.61 -4.97 -18.12
CA GLY A 318 8.27 -6.28 -18.05
C GLY A 318 7.78 -7.11 -16.83
N TYR A 319 6.64 -6.75 -16.25
CA TYR A 319 6.15 -7.32 -15.01
C TYR A 319 5.68 -8.76 -15.19
N ARG A 320 6.22 -9.62 -14.35
CA ARG A 320 5.75 -11.00 -14.16
C ARG A 320 5.76 -11.30 -12.67
N PRO A 321 4.64 -11.75 -12.07
CA PRO A 321 4.63 -12.17 -10.67
C PRO A 321 5.52 -13.39 -10.49
N THR A 322 6.31 -13.41 -9.43
CA THR A 322 7.32 -14.43 -9.17
C THR A 322 7.03 -15.27 -7.95
N VAL A 323 6.25 -14.75 -6.99
CA VAL A 323 6.01 -15.41 -5.70
C VAL A 323 4.67 -16.14 -5.71
N GLY A 324 4.74 -17.47 -5.50
CA GLY A 324 3.55 -18.32 -5.37
C GLY A 324 2.79 -18.07 -4.05
N LEU A 325 1.49 -18.42 -4.04
CA LEU A 325 0.63 -18.16 -2.87
C LEU A 325 1.16 -18.85 -1.59
N ALA A 326 1.53 -20.13 -1.66
CA ALA A 326 2.03 -20.88 -0.51
C ALA A 326 3.36 -20.30 0.02
N GLU A 327 4.26 -19.95 -0.88
CA GLU A 327 5.53 -19.31 -0.53
C GLU A 327 5.31 -17.96 0.16
N GLY A 328 4.48 -17.09 -0.41
CA GLY A 328 4.19 -15.78 0.16
C GLY A 328 3.49 -15.88 1.52
N ILE A 329 2.56 -16.84 1.69
CA ILE A 329 1.93 -17.15 2.98
C ILE A 329 3.00 -17.63 3.98
N GLY A 330 3.93 -18.48 3.56
CA GLY A 330 5.04 -18.95 4.41
C GLY A 330 5.94 -17.81 4.89
N ARG A 331 6.30 -16.89 4.00
CA ARG A 331 7.08 -15.70 4.36
C ARG A 331 6.31 -14.78 5.33
N GLN A 332 5.00 -14.60 5.13
CA GLN A 332 4.16 -13.80 6.04
C GLN A 332 4.01 -14.50 7.40
N TRP A 333 3.87 -15.84 7.43
CA TRP A 333 3.83 -16.63 8.65
C TRP A 333 5.13 -16.53 9.44
N ALA A 334 6.28 -16.72 8.81
CA ALA A 334 7.58 -16.57 9.43
C ALA A 334 7.77 -15.18 10.05
N TRP A 335 7.32 -14.12 9.34
CA TRP A 335 7.33 -12.77 9.86
C TRP A 335 6.43 -12.60 11.09
N MET A 336 5.22 -13.17 11.10
CA MET A 336 4.28 -13.08 12.23
C MET A 336 4.76 -13.85 13.46
N THR A 337 5.49 -14.95 13.26
CA THR A 337 5.97 -15.83 14.34
C THR A 337 7.39 -15.52 14.80
N CYS A 338 8.06 -14.52 14.21
CA CYS A 338 9.40 -14.10 14.62
C CYS A 338 9.41 -13.76 16.13
N PRO A 339 10.34 -14.32 16.94
CA PRO A 339 10.34 -14.19 18.40
C PRO A 339 10.30 -12.75 18.91
N ALA A 340 10.99 -11.83 18.25
CA ALA A 340 11.00 -10.41 18.59
C ALA A 340 9.61 -9.76 18.48
N ARG A 341 8.71 -10.32 17.66
CA ARG A 341 7.33 -9.85 17.45
C ARG A 341 6.31 -10.61 18.28
N SER A 342 6.50 -11.92 18.45
CA SER A 342 5.57 -12.76 19.22
C SER A 342 5.48 -12.37 20.70
N ALA A 343 6.53 -11.78 21.26
CA ALA A 343 6.51 -11.22 22.59
C ALA A 343 5.60 -9.98 22.69
N ARG A 344 5.62 -9.09 21.68
CA ARG A 344 4.80 -7.88 21.59
C ARG A 344 3.32 -8.20 21.37
N THR A 345 3.01 -9.11 20.46
CA THR A 345 1.63 -9.55 20.17
C THR A 345 0.98 -10.23 21.38
N ARG A 346 1.76 -11.01 22.19
CA ARG A 346 1.29 -11.59 23.43
C ARG A 346 1.00 -10.55 24.50
N TRP A 347 1.82 -9.52 24.59
CA TRP A 347 1.61 -8.40 25.52
C TRP A 347 0.35 -7.58 25.16
N GLU A 348 0.14 -7.27 23.88
CA GLU A 348 -1.06 -6.58 23.38
C GLU A 348 -2.35 -7.41 23.62
N ALA A 349 -2.30 -8.72 23.37
CA ALA A 349 -3.42 -9.63 23.65
C ALA A 349 -3.74 -9.72 25.15
N ALA A 350 -2.71 -9.72 26.01
CA ALA A 350 -2.87 -9.73 27.45
C ALA A 350 -3.43 -8.41 28.01
N MET A 351 -3.11 -7.27 27.36
CA MET A 351 -3.67 -5.96 27.73
C MET A 351 -5.13 -5.81 27.29
N MET A 352 -5.51 -6.35 26.12
CA MET A 352 -6.89 -6.33 25.63
C MET A 352 -7.81 -7.30 26.42
N SER A 353 -7.27 -8.36 27.03
CA SER A 353 -8.04 -9.28 27.87
C SER A 353 -8.28 -8.77 29.30
N ARG A 354 -7.56 -7.73 29.73
CA ARG A 354 -7.78 -6.97 30.96
C ARG A 354 -8.56 -5.71 30.58
N GLY A 355 -9.85 -5.88 30.26
CA GLY A 355 -10.77 -4.77 30.02
C GLY A 355 -10.89 -3.83 31.24
N PRO A 356 -11.44 -2.60 31.06
CA PRO A 356 -11.50 -1.57 32.08
C PRO A 356 -12.22 -2.02 33.33
#